data_c5da13ed89d386c1a392ec2e002c8154
#
_entry.id   c5da13ed89d386c1a392ec2e002c8154
#
_cell.length_a   1.000
_cell.length_b   1.000
_cell.length_c   1.000
_cell.angle_alpha   90.00
_cell.angle_beta   90.00
_cell.angle_gamma   90.00
#
_symmetry.space_group_name_H-M   'P 1'
#
loop_
_entity.id
_entity.type
_entity.pdbx_description
1 polymer ?
#
loop_
_entity_poly.entity_id
_entity_poly.type
_entity_poly.pdbx_seq_one_letter_code
_entity_poly.pdbx_strand_id
1 'polypeptide(L)'
;MNTDDRMRELFDDLVRENRPMGQQKEIIKPKIPKVPFAVEEAVNILRGNIQLSGNNIKTVAITSALAHEGKSSIAFRLAKSMASLEKRVLYLDADIRNSNTLIRYDIPGEKVGLSEYLCGNATKEKIIFHTDDPWMDILFTGAVAPNPSALVSGPLFKELIAFARSVYDYIIVDTPPLNLVIDGLLIAKNCDGTVLVVESGLTERAQADKAARQMEYAGIRVLGAVLNKAQVSRGHYGYGYGYGYGYGYGEKRNSESSAKRGKKK
;
A
#
# COMPACT_ATOMS: atom_id res chain seq x y z
N MET A 1 6.90 28.94 10.14
CA MET A 1 6.52 27.58 10.56
C MET A 1 5.05 27.43 10.21
N ASN A 2 4.74 26.54 9.27
CA ASN A 2 3.39 26.38 8.74
C ASN A 2 2.50 25.68 9.77
N THR A 3 1.19 25.92 9.76
CA THR A 3 0.20 25.31 10.67
C THR A 3 0.31 23.76 10.65
N ASP A 4 0.62 23.20 9.49
CA ASP A 4 0.84 21.76 9.29
C ASP A 4 2.10 21.23 10.02
N ASP A 5 3.19 22.01 10.05
CA ASP A 5 4.41 21.62 10.75
C ASP A 5 4.19 21.62 12.28
N ARG A 6 3.41 22.56 12.76
CA ARG A 6 3.06 22.66 14.18
C ARG A 6 2.11 21.55 14.64
N MET A 7 1.18 21.15 13.78
CA MET A 7 0.29 20.00 14.03
C MET A 7 1.07 18.69 14.03
N ARG A 8 2.09 18.59 13.17
CA ARG A 8 2.99 17.43 13.09
C ARG A 8 3.86 17.32 14.34
N GLU A 9 4.50 18.41 14.77
CA GLU A 9 5.27 18.45 16.03
C GLU A 9 4.39 18.13 17.24
N LEU A 10 3.20 18.73 17.33
CA LEU A 10 2.23 18.44 18.40
C LEU A 10 1.80 16.98 18.41
N PHE A 11 1.65 16.35 17.26
CA PHE A 11 1.31 14.93 17.20
C PHE A 11 2.49 14.05 17.61
N ASP A 12 3.70 14.34 17.13
CA ASP A 12 4.91 13.65 17.55
C ASP A 12 5.14 13.80 19.05
N ASP A 13 4.86 14.97 19.61
CA ASP A 13 4.94 15.23 21.05
C ASP A 13 3.80 14.54 21.80
N LEU A 14 2.55 14.59 21.33
CA LEU A 14 1.42 13.85 21.91
C LEU A 14 1.64 12.33 21.88
N VAL A 15 2.20 11.81 20.81
CA VAL A 15 2.56 10.38 20.70
C VAL A 15 3.76 10.05 21.59
N ARG A 16 4.68 11.02 21.83
CA ARG A 16 5.81 10.89 22.76
C ARG A 16 5.39 11.11 24.22
N GLU A 17 4.56 12.11 24.51
CA GLU A 17 4.14 12.49 25.87
C GLU A 17 3.03 11.59 26.44
N ASN A 18 2.13 11.03 25.62
CA ASN A 18 1.15 10.03 26.07
C ASN A 18 1.75 8.62 26.19
N ARG A 19 3.07 8.49 26.30
CA ARG A 19 3.69 7.27 26.82
C ARG A 19 3.36 7.21 28.33
N PRO A 20 2.48 6.32 28.79
CA PRO A 20 2.41 6.05 30.21
C PRO A 20 3.83 5.68 30.62
N MET A 21 4.38 6.33 31.65
CA MET A 21 5.68 5.97 32.21
C MET A 21 5.67 4.48 32.50
N GLY A 22 6.35 3.68 31.66
CA GLY A 22 6.45 2.23 31.82
C GLY A 22 6.03 1.35 30.63
N GLN A 23 5.34 1.85 29.60
CA GLN A 23 5.05 1.06 28.40
C GLN A 23 5.64 1.77 27.16
N GLN A 24 6.84 1.33 26.75
CA GLN A 24 7.33 1.62 25.40
C GLN A 24 6.32 1.02 24.42
N LYS A 25 5.71 1.87 23.59
CA LYS A 25 4.85 1.39 22.50
C LYS A 25 5.69 0.45 21.64
N GLU A 26 5.22 -0.76 21.44
CA GLU A 26 5.92 -1.80 20.65
C GLU A 26 6.24 -1.26 19.25
N ILE A 27 7.51 -1.30 18.85
CA ILE A 27 7.92 -1.00 17.48
C ILE A 27 7.69 -2.25 16.63
N ILE A 28 6.84 -2.12 15.64
CA ILE A 28 6.53 -3.22 14.72
C ILE A 28 7.68 -3.41 13.72
N LYS A 29 8.13 -4.66 13.57
CA LYS A 29 9.16 -5.02 12.59
C LYS A 29 8.60 -6.02 11.58
N PRO A 30 7.92 -5.54 10.53
CA PRO A 30 7.29 -6.41 9.55
C PRO A 30 8.33 -7.21 8.75
N LYS A 31 8.21 -8.52 8.70
CA LYS A 31 9.05 -9.35 7.82
C LYS A 31 8.49 -9.34 6.41
N ILE A 32 9.06 -8.50 5.57
CA ILE A 32 8.61 -8.34 4.18
C ILE A 32 9.28 -9.40 3.31
N PRO A 33 8.52 -10.29 2.65
CA PRO A 33 9.08 -11.28 1.74
C PRO A 33 9.85 -10.60 0.60
N LYS A 34 11.07 -11.10 0.30
CA LYS A 34 11.82 -10.63 -0.87
C LYS A 34 11.08 -10.96 -2.16
N VAL A 35 11.13 -10.06 -3.11
CA VAL A 35 10.55 -10.24 -4.45
C VAL A 35 11.61 -9.97 -5.52
N PRO A 36 11.42 -10.45 -6.74
CA PRO A 36 12.28 -10.09 -7.87
C PRO A 36 12.33 -8.57 -8.08
N PHE A 37 13.46 -8.08 -8.55
CA PHE A 37 13.67 -6.66 -8.87
C PHE A 37 12.57 -6.08 -9.78
N ALA A 38 12.10 -6.86 -10.76
CA ALA A 38 11.02 -6.44 -11.66
C ALA A 38 9.70 -6.11 -10.92
N VAL A 39 9.43 -6.78 -9.78
CA VAL A 39 8.25 -6.48 -8.96
C VAL A 39 8.46 -5.19 -8.17
N GLU A 40 9.67 -4.97 -7.65
CA GLU A 40 10.01 -3.72 -6.95
C GLU A 40 9.90 -2.53 -7.90
N GLU A 41 10.43 -2.64 -9.13
CA GLU A 41 10.30 -1.61 -10.14
C GLU A 41 8.84 -1.37 -10.58
N ALA A 42 8.02 -2.41 -10.68
CA ALA A 42 6.61 -2.24 -10.98
C ALA A 42 5.87 -1.45 -9.88
N VAL A 43 6.23 -1.67 -8.61
CA VAL A 43 5.69 -0.88 -7.48
C VAL A 43 6.20 0.57 -7.52
N ASN A 44 7.47 0.79 -7.88
CA ASN A 44 8.02 2.14 -8.05
C ASN A 44 7.32 2.91 -9.19
N ILE A 45 7.01 2.23 -10.29
CA ILE A 45 6.22 2.80 -11.40
C ILE A 45 4.80 3.14 -10.92
N LEU A 46 4.14 2.24 -10.18
CA LEU A 46 2.82 2.51 -9.60
C LEU A 46 2.86 3.74 -8.69
N ARG A 47 3.86 3.83 -7.81
CA ARG A 47 4.09 5.02 -6.97
C ARG A 47 4.20 6.29 -7.81
N GLY A 48 5.07 6.29 -8.82
CA GLY A 48 5.26 7.43 -9.71
C GLY A 48 3.96 7.86 -10.41
N ASN A 49 3.18 6.90 -10.90
CA ASN A 49 1.90 7.16 -11.53
C ASN A 49 0.88 7.80 -10.57
N ILE A 50 0.84 7.35 -9.31
CA ILE A 50 -0.02 7.96 -8.27
C ILE A 50 0.43 9.39 -7.99
N GLN A 51 1.73 9.65 -7.84
CA GLN A 51 2.27 10.99 -7.60
C GLN A 51 1.96 11.95 -8.75
N LEU A 52 2.00 11.46 -9.99
CA LEU A 52 1.68 12.22 -11.19
C LEU A 52 0.16 12.42 -11.41
N SER A 53 -0.69 11.66 -10.71
CA SER A 53 -2.16 11.77 -10.85
C SER A 53 -2.75 13.04 -10.21
N GLY A 54 -1.97 13.78 -9.43
CA GLY A 54 -2.34 15.09 -8.87
C GLY A 54 -1.77 15.32 -7.47
N ASN A 55 -1.45 16.57 -7.18
CA ASN A 55 -0.83 16.98 -5.90
C ASN A 55 -1.78 16.84 -4.68
N ASN A 56 -3.07 16.66 -4.91
CA ASN A 56 -4.08 16.49 -3.87
C ASN A 56 -4.37 15.03 -3.51
N ILE A 57 -3.69 14.07 -4.18
CA ILE A 57 -3.84 12.64 -3.90
C ILE A 57 -2.98 12.27 -2.70
N LYS A 58 -3.61 12.17 -1.53
CA LYS A 58 -2.98 11.72 -0.29
C LYS A 58 -3.49 10.35 0.15
N THR A 59 -4.78 10.10 0.01
CA THR A 59 -5.43 8.87 0.48
C THR A 59 -5.78 7.99 -0.71
N VAL A 60 -5.14 6.83 -0.80
CA VAL A 60 -5.29 5.89 -1.92
C VAL A 60 -5.82 4.56 -1.43
N ALA A 61 -7.01 4.18 -1.90
CA ALA A 61 -7.56 2.85 -1.65
C ALA A 61 -6.95 1.85 -2.64
N ILE A 62 -6.52 0.71 -2.12
CA ILE A 62 -6.09 -0.44 -2.91
C ILE A 62 -7.13 -1.53 -2.72
N THR A 63 -7.79 -1.88 -3.80
CA THR A 63 -8.87 -2.87 -3.81
C THR A 63 -8.64 -3.92 -4.88
N SER A 64 -9.53 -4.92 -4.95
CA SER A 64 -9.51 -5.95 -5.98
C SER A 64 -10.93 -6.33 -6.39
N ALA A 65 -11.08 -6.99 -7.53
CA ALA A 65 -12.37 -7.55 -7.94
C ALA A 65 -12.74 -8.75 -7.06
N LEU A 66 -11.79 -9.65 -6.82
CA LEU A 66 -11.97 -10.90 -6.08
C LEU A 66 -11.00 -11.00 -4.90
N ALA A 67 -11.21 -11.99 -4.03
CA ALA A 67 -10.26 -12.33 -2.97
C ALA A 67 -8.96 -12.90 -3.56
N HIS A 68 -7.85 -12.76 -2.81
CA HIS A 68 -6.54 -13.36 -3.12
C HIS A 68 -5.82 -12.82 -4.36
N GLU A 69 -6.29 -11.75 -5.00
CA GLU A 69 -5.62 -11.09 -6.13
C GLU A 69 -4.34 -10.34 -5.76
N GLY A 70 -4.02 -10.26 -4.45
CA GLY A 70 -2.77 -9.68 -3.95
C GLY A 70 -2.84 -8.21 -3.56
N LYS A 71 -4.04 -7.62 -3.43
CA LYS A 71 -4.28 -6.24 -3.03
C LYS A 71 -3.44 -5.80 -1.83
N SER A 72 -3.48 -6.57 -0.72
CA SER A 72 -2.75 -6.25 0.52
C SER A 72 -1.23 -6.25 0.34
N SER A 73 -0.70 -7.17 -0.50
CA SER A 73 0.73 -7.18 -0.81
C SER A 73 1.15 -5.96 -1.62
N ILE A 74 0.33 -5.53 -2.58
CA ILE A 74 0.56 -4.32 -3.38
C ILE A 74 0.44 -3.08 -2.48
N ALA A 75 -0.60 -2.99 -1.65
CA ALA A 75 -0.83 -1.87 -0.74
C ALA A 75 0.37 -1.67 0.22
N PHE A 76 0.82 -2.75 0.87
CA PHE A 76 1.93 -2.68 1.80
C PHE A 76 3.26 -2.29 1.11
N ARG A 77 3.56 -2.89 -0.05
CA ARG A 77 4.76 -2.55 -0.81
C ARG A 77 4.73 -1.12 -1.35
N LEU A 78 3.55 -0.64 -1.76
CA LEU A 78 3.37 0.75 -2.18
C LEU A 78 3.63 1.70 -1.01
N ALA A 79 3.06 1.42 0.19
CA ALA A 79 3.32 2.21 1.39
C ALA A 79 4.83 2.27 1.69
N LYS A 80 5.51 1.13 1.69
CA LYS A 80 6.97 1.07 1.89
C LYS A 80 7.75 1.83 0.80
N SER A 81 7.33 1.70 -0.46
CA SER A 81 7.97 2.43 -1.57
C SER A 81 7.78 3.95 -1.46
N MET A 82 6.67 4.43 -0.91
CA MET A 82 6.49 5.86 -0.61
C MET A 82 7.33 6.30 0.59
N ALA A 83 7.40 5.48 1.66
CA ALA A 83 8.22 5.74 2.82
C ALA A 83 9.72 5.83 2.48
N SER A 84 10.22 5.04 1.52
CA SER A 84 11.62 5.12 1.05
C SER A 84 12.01 6.45 0.41
N LEU A 85 11.05 7.34 0.14
CA LEU A 85 11.27 8.73 -0.28
C LEU A 85 11.14 9.72 0.89
N GLU A 86 11.30 9.26 2.12
CA GLU A 86 11.17 10.09 3.33
C GLU A 86 9.79 10.76 3.46
N LYS A 87 8.75 10.13 2.91
CA LYS A 87 7.36 10.55 3.09
C LYS A 87 6.76 9.85 4.28
N ARG A 88 6.06 10.61 5.14
CA ARG A 88 5.27 10.01 6.22
C ARG A 88 4.09 9.25 5.64
N VAL A 89 4.05 7.94 5.85
CA VAL A 89 3.05 7.05 5.26
C VAL A 89 2.32 6.28 6.35
N LEU A 90 1.00 6.28 6.29
CA LEU A 90 0.17 5.37 7.05
C LEU A 90 -0.28 4.23 6.14
N TYR A 91 0.08 2.99 6.47
CA TYR A 91 -0.60 1.81 5.95
C TYR A 91 -1.80 1.50 6.84
N LEU A 92 -3.00 1.59 6.28
CA LEU A 92 -4.26 1.31 6.97
C LEU A 92 -4.86 0.01 6.42
N ASP A 93 -4.87 -1.03 7.25
CA ASP A 93 -5.58 -2.27 6.95
C ASP A 93 -7.06 -2.10 7.32
N ALA A 94 -7.90 -1.91 6.32
CA ALA A 94 -9.34 -1.69 6.48
C ALA A 94 -10.19 -2.90 6.05
N ASP A 95 -9.57 -4.06 5.77
CA ASP A 95 -10.29 -5.31 5.53
C ASP A 95 -10.71 -5.98 6.86
N ILE A 96 -11.64 -5.33 7.57
CA ILE A 96 -12.11 -5.76 8.91
C ILE A 96 -12.67 -7.18 8.90
N ARG A 97 -13.08 -7.70 7.73
CA ARG A 97 -13.67 -9.03 7.62
C ARG A 97 -12.65 -10.14 7.56
N ASN A 98 -11.53 -9.90 6.88
CA ASN A 98 -10.56 -10.96 6.53
C ASN A 98 -9.14 -10.42 6.36
N SER A 99 -8.63 -9.72 7.38
CA SER A 99 -7.24 -9.32 7.38
C SER A 99 -6.31 -10.49 7.68
N ASN A 100 -5.20 -10.53 6.94
CA ASN A 100 -4.09 -11.45 7.17
C ASN A 100 -2.75 -10.72 7.36
N THR A 101 -2.77 -9.43 7.62
CA THR A 101 -1.58 -8.57 7.70
C THR A 101 -0.61 -9.04 8.79
N LEU A 102 -1.10 -9.38 9.98
CA LEU A 102 -0.27 -9.88 11.08
C LEU A 102 0.46 -11.17 10.69
N ILE A 103 -0.26 -12.13 10.11
CA ILE A 103 0.29 -13.43 9.70
C ILE A 103 1.25 -13.25 8.52
N ARG A 104 0.87 -12.45 7.53
CA ARG A 104 1.65 -12.23 6.30
C ARG A 104 3.03 -11.64 6.56
N TYR A 105 3.13 -10.75 7.53
CA TYR A 105 4.36 -10.02 7.85
C TYR A 105 5.00 -10.49 9.16
N ASP A 106 4.58 -11.65 9.68
CA ASP A 106 5.10 -12.29 10.90
C ASP A 106 5.15 -11.31 12.08
N ILE A 107 4.03 -10.62 12.31
CA ILE A 107 3.87 -9.65 13.39
C ILE A 107 3.22 -10.39 14.57
N PRO A 108 3.90 -10.50 15.72
CA PRO A 108 3.42 -11.29 16.84
C PRO A 108 2.26 -10.61 17.58
N GLY A 109 1.40 -11.43 18.14
CA GLY A 109 0.33 -11.03 19.03
C GLY A 109 -0.84 -10.30 18.35
N GLU A 110 -1.94 -10.19 19.06
CA GLU A 110 -3.09 -9.42 18.64
C GLU A 110 -2.80 -7.92 18.78
N LYS A 111 -3.39 -7.11 17.90
CA LYS A 111 -3.24 -5.66 17.92
C LYS A 111 -4.63 -5.01 18.00
N VAL A 112 -4.77 -4.07 18.92
CA VAL A 112 -5.93 -3.16 18.94
C VAL A 112 -5.89 -2.33 17.66
N GLY A 113 -7.00 -2.18 16.96
CA GLY A 113 -6.98 -1.57 15.64
C GLY A 113 -8.24 -0.79 15.28
N LEU A 114 -8.51 -0.77 13.97
CA LEU A 114 -9.60 -0.02 13.38
C LEU A 114 -10.96 -0.37 13.99
N SER A 115 -11.23 -1.66 14.21
CA SER A 115 -12.51 -2.13 14.76
C SER A 115 -12.79 -1.55 16.13
N GLU A 116 -11.83 -1.60 17.06
CA GLU A 116 -11.98 -1.06 18.40
C GLU A 116 -12.17 0.45 18.39
N TYR A 117 -11.44 1.16 17.52
CA TYR A 117 -11.62 2.59 17.36
C TYR A 117 -13.03 2.92 16.84
N LEU A 118 -13.49 2.23 15.80
CA LEU A 118 -14.79 2.48 15.20
C LEU A 118 -15.96 2.10 16.15
N CYS A 119 -15.71 1.20 17.11
CA CYS A 119 -16.65 0.89 18.18
C CYS A 119 -16.56 1.85 19.38
N GLY A 120 -15.64 2.83 19.37
CA GLY A 120 -15.41 3.77 20.47
C GLY A 120 -14.63 3.19 21.67
N ASN A 121 -14.02 2.01 21.48
CA ASN A 121 -13.29 1.29 22.55
C ASN A 121 -11.78 1.60 22.57
N ALA A 122 -11.27 2.37 21.60
CA ALA A 122 -9.88 2.77 21.53
C ALA A 122 -9.73 4.20 21.01
N THR A 123 -8.64 4.86 21.37
CA THR A 123 -8.27 6.18 20.84
C THR A 123 -7.33 6.03 19.64
N LYS A 124 -7.15 7.10 18.85
CA LYS A 124 -6.28 7.12 17.66
C LYS A 124 -4.84 6.77 17.99
N GLU A 125 -4.35 7.24 19.13
CA GLU A 125 -2.98 7.01 19.60
C GLU A 125 -2.73 5.53 19.95
N LYS A 126 -3.77 4.80 20.35
CA LYS A 126 -3.65 3.38 20.70
C LYS A 126 -3.59 2.45 19.48
N ILE A 127 -4.21 2.85 18.37
CA ILE A 127 -4.37 2.00 17.20
C ILE A 127 -3.31 2.21 16.12
N ILE A 128 -2.51 3.28 16.20
CA ILE A 128 -1.42 3.56 15.25
C ILE A 128 -0.12 3.03 15.85
N PHE A 129 0.57 2.18 15.11
CA PHE A 129 1.82 1.55 15.51
C PHE A 129 2.97 2.04 14.64
N HIS A 130 4.06 2.46 15.28
CA HIS A 130 5.30 2.79 14.60
C HIS A 130 5.99 1.52 14.11
N THR A 131 6.66 1.60 12.96
CA THR A 131 7.50 0.50 12.46
C THR A 131 8.98 0.80 12.70
N ASP A 132 9.84 -0.16 12.34
CA ASP A 132 11.29 0.02 12.27
C ASP A 132 11.73 0.95 11.12
N ASP A 133 10.84 1.26 10.18
CA ASP A 133 11.00 2.32 9.20
C ASP A 133 10.43 3.63 9.77
N PRO A 134 11.25 4.68 10.02
CA PRO A 134 10.80 5.91 10.68
C PRO A 134 9.75 6.69 9.88
N TRP A 135 9.57 6.36 8.60
CA TRP A 135 8.64 7.03 7.70
C TRP A 135 7.33 6.26 7.49
N MET A 136 7.17 5.09 8.14
CA MET A 136 5.99 4.24 7.96
C MET A 136 5.36 3.83 9.27
N ASP A 137 4.07 4.12 9.41
CA ASP A 137 3.22 3.63 10.49
C ASP A 137 2.19 2.64 9.96
N ILE A 138 1.70 1.78 10.84
CA ILE A 138 0.67 0.78 10.53
C ILE A 138 -0.52 0.95 11.46
N LEU A 139 -1.72 0.90 10.88
CA LEU A 139 -2.98 0.75 11.59
C LEU A 139 -3.61 -0.58 11.16
N PHE A 140 -3.70 -1.51 12.11
CA PHE A 140 -4.28 -2.84 11.88
C PHE A 140 -5.79 -2.83 11.96
N THR A 141 -6.43 -3.88 11.47
CA THR A 141 -7.90 -4.05 11.55
C THR A 141 -8.42 -4.15 12.98
N GLY A 142 -7.64 -4.73 13.88
CA GLY A 142 -8.12 -5.13 15.21
C GLY A 142 -8.95 -6.41 15.18
N ALA A 143 -9.79 -6.60 16.18
CA ALA A 143 -10.68 -7.75 16.29
C ALA A 143 -11.78 -7.73 15.21
N VAL A 144 -12.31 -8.91 14.89
CA VAL A 144 -13.44 -9.03 13.96
C VAL A 144 -14.69 -8.35 14.55
N ALA A 145 -15.25 -7.41 13.80
CA ALA A 145 -16.44 -6.68 14.22
C ALA A 145 -17.72 -7.28 13.61
N PRO A 146 -18.85 -7.26 14.32
CA PRO A 146 -20.09 -7.89 13.83
C PRO A 146 -20.72 -7.15 12.64
N ASN A 147 -20.55 -5.84 12.53
CA ASN A 147 -21.19 -5.01 11.50
C ASN A 147 -20.19 -4.10 10.78
N PRO A 148 -19.23 -4.64 10.00
CA PRO A 148 -18.14 -3.85 9.37
C PRO A 148 -18.66 -2.71 8.49
N SER A 149 -19.69 -2.96 7.68
CA SER A 149 -20.24 -1.94 6.76
C SER A 149 -20.79 -0.72 7.51
N ALA A 150 -21.46 -0.92 8.63
CA ALA A 150 -21.99 0.17 9.47
C ALA A 150 -20.83 0.99 10.09
N LEU A 151 -19.79 0.30 10.56
CA LEU A 151 -18.63 0.94 11.17
C LEU A 151 -17.87 1.83 10.17
N VAL A 152 -17.55 1.30 8.98
CA VAL A 152 -16.81 2.10 7.96
C VAL A 152 -17.64 3.19 7.30
N SER A 153 -18.97 3.12 7.40
CA SER A 153 -19.88 4.19 6.96
C SER A 153 -20.06 5.29 8.01
N GLY A 154 -19.70 5.02 9.25
CA GLY A 154 -19.92 5.90 10.39
C GLY A 154 -19.03 7.15 10.38
N PRO A 155 -19.32 8.12 11.27
CA PRO A 155 -18.57 9.37 11.36
C PRO A 155 -17.12 9.15 11.82
N LEU A 156 -16.86 8.18 12.69
CA LEU A 156 -15.52 7.90 13.22
C LEU A 156 -14.51 7.52 12.13
N PHE A 157 -14.94 6.80 11.09
CA PHE A 157 -14.06 6.47 9.98
C PHE A 157 -13.64 7.74 9.20
N LYS A 158 -14.60 8.64 8.94
CA LYS A 158 -14.31 9.94 8.29
C LYS A 158 -13.38 10.81 9.14
N GLU A 159 -13.59 10.84 10.44
CA GLU A 159 -12.73 11.57 11.38
C GLU A 159 -11.32 10.99 11.41
N LEU A 160 -11.18 9.67 11.37
CA LEU A 160 -9.89 9.00 11.30
C LEU A 160 -9.13 9.36 10.02
N ILE A 161 -9.80 9.33 8.86
CA ILE A 161 -9.18 9.70 7.59
C ILE A 161 -8.80 11.19 7.59
N ALA A 162 -9.66 12.08 8.09
CA ALA A 162 -9.36 13.52 8.19
C ALA A 162 -8.15 13.77 9.09
N PHE A 163 -8.09 13.11 10.25
CA PHE A 163 -6.93 13.17 11.14
C PHE A 163 -5.66 12.64 10.44
N ALA A 164 -5.71 11.46 9.84
CA ALA A 164 -4.56 10.90 9.15
C ALA A 164 -4.03 11.82 8.03
N ARG A 165 -4.93 12.48 7.28
CA ARG A 165 -4.57 13.46 6.24
C ARG A 165 -3.83 14.69 6.77
N SER A 166 -4.02 15.06 8.04
CA SER A 166 -3.29 16.18 8.65
C SER A 166 -1.88 15.79 9.11
N VAL A 167 -1.63 14.51 9.34
CA VAL A 167 -0.37 13.99 9.89
C VAL A 167 0.53 13.38 8.81
N TYR A 168 -0.06 12.62 7.88
CA TYR A 168 0.67 11.85 6.87
C TYR A 168 0.68 12.52 5.51
N ASP A 169 1.74 12.31 4.75
CA ASP A 169 1.84 12.72 3.36
C ASP A 169 1.01 11.79 2.46
N TYR A 170 1.02 10.47 2.80
CA TYR A 170 0.22 9.46 2.12
C TYR A 170 -0.45 8.50 3.10
N ILE A 171 -1.65 8.08 2.75
CA ILE A 171 -2.43 7.06 3.46
C ILE A 171 -2.79 5.98 2.44
N ILE A 172 -2.22 4.80 2.60
CA ILE A 172 -2.50 3.65 1.72
C ILE A 172 -3.47 2.74 2.45
N VAL A 173 -4.68 2.65 1.92
CA VAL A 173 -5.79 1.93 2.54
C VAL A 173 -6.01 0.59 1.84
N ASP A 174 -5.69 -0.50 2.50
CA ASP A 174 -6.01 -1.86 2.02
C ASP A 174 -7.48 -2.15 2.31
N THR A 175 -8.27 -2.45 1.28
CA THR A 175 -9.72 -2.60 1.39
C THR A 175 -10.18 -4.01 0.99
N PRO A 176 -11.35 -4.48 1.42
CA PRO A 176 -11.89 -5.76 0.95
C PRO A 176 -12.24 -5.74 -0.56
N PRO A 177 -12.38 -6.94 -1.18
CA PRO A 177 -12.70 -7.07 -2.61
C PRO A 177 -14.09 -6.54 -2.94
N LEU A 178 -14.24 -5.78 -4.05
CA LEU A 178 -15.48 -5.06 -4.39
C LEU A 178 -16.63 -5.98 -4.80
N ASN A 179 -16.35 -7.11 -5.47
CA ASN A 179 -17.40 -8.01 -5.92
C ASN A 179 -17.97 -8.89 -4.81
N LEU A 180 -17.35 -8.89 -3.63
CA LEU A 180 -17.76 -9.74 -2.50
C LEU A 180 -18.55 -8.98 -1.44
N VAL A 181 -18.12 -7.75 -1.11
CA VAL A 181 -18.71 -6.95 -0.03
C VAL A 181 -18.72 -5.47 -0.38
N ILE A 182 -19.70 -4.76 0.16
CA ILE A 182 -19.88 -3.31 -0.08
C ILE A 182 -18.83 -2.46 0.63
N ASP A 183 -18.17 -2.99 1.67
CA ASP A 183 -17.28 -2.24 2.54
C ASP A 183 -16.13 -1.57 1.75
N GLY A 184 -15.59 -2.26 0.73
CA GLY A 184 -14.56 -1.71 -0.13
C GLY A 184 -14.96 -0.40 -0.81
N LEU A 185 -16.21 -0.30 -1.30
CA LEU A 185 -16.74 0.93 -1.90
C LEU A 185 -16.95 2.03 -0.85
N LEU A 186 -17.48 1.67 0.33
CA LEU A 186 -17.71 2.61 1.43
C LEU A 186 -16.42 3.23 1.93
N ILE A 187 -15.35 2.44 2.01
CA ILE A 187 -13.99 2.90 2.37
C ILE A 187 -13.43 3.77 1.26
N ALA A 188 -13.44 3.29 0.02
CA ALA A 188 -12.88 3.98 -1.14
C ALA A 188 -13.51 5.37 -1.39
N LYS A 189 -14.78 5.53 -1.02
CA LYS A 189 -15.48 6.82 -1.10
C LYS A 189 -14.88 7.91 -0.19
N ASN A 190 -14.11 7.54 0.82
CA ASN A 190 -13.39 8.46 1.70
C ASN A 190 -11.93 8.67 1.27
N CYS A 191 -11.53 8.12 0.11
CA CYS A 191 -10.19 8.24 -0.44
C CYS A 191 -10.16 9.21 -1.63
N ASP A 192 -8.99 9.78 -1.95
CA ASP A 192 -8.81 10.67 -3.10
C ASP A 192 -8.79 9.93 -4.42
N GLY A 193 -8.48 8.62 -4.37
CA GLY A 193 -8.49 7.74 -5.52
C GLY A 193 -8.32 6.28 -5.16
N THR A 194 -8.58 5.43 -6.13
CA THR A 194 -8.57 3.97 -5.95
C THR A 194 -7.75 3.30 -7.04
N VAL A 195 -6.97 2.31 -6.66
CA VAL A 195 -6.26 1.40 -7.57
C VAL A 195 -6.93 0.04 -7.51
N LEU A 196 -7.33 -0.48 -8.68
CA LEU A 196 -7.91 -1.81 -8.82
C LEU A 196 -6.80 -2.84 -9.11
N VAL A 197 -6.64 -3.82 -8.23
CA VAL A 197 -5.74 -4.95 -8.45
C VAL A 197 -6.51 -6.09 -9.06
N VAL A 198 -5.99 -6.68 -10.12
CA VAL A 198 -6.54 -7.87 -10.80
C VAL A 198 -5.44 -8.90 -11.01
N GLU A 199 -5.77 -10.18 -10.92
CA GLU A 199 -4.80 -11.27 -11.10
C GLU A 199 -4.73 -11.73 -12.54
N SER A 200 -3.53 -11.75 -13.10
CA SER A 200 -3.27 -12.24 -14.47
C SER A 200 -3.62 -13.71 -14.61
N GLY A 201 -4.38 -14.03 -15.64
CA GLY A 201 -4.76 -15.40 -15.96
C GLY A 201 -5.83 -16.02 -15.04
N LEU A 202 -6.32 -15.29 -14.01
CA LEU A 202 -7.36 -15.75 -13.10
C LEU A 202 -8.62 -14.85 -13.15
N THR A 203 -8.43 -13.54 -13.08
CA THR A 203 -9.55 -12.60 -13.05
C THR A 203 -10.16 -12.47 -14.44
N GLU A 204 -11.39 -12.91 -14.60
CA GLU A 204 -12.14 -12.72 -15.84
C GLU A 204 -12.41 -11.23 -16.07
N ARG A 205 -12.36 -10.81 -17.32
CA ARG A 205 -12.66 -9.43 -17.72
C ARG A 205 -14.01 -8.95 -17.17
N ALA A 206 -15.04 -9.79 -17.19
CA ALA A 206 -16.35 -9.47 -16.65
C ALA A 206 -16.34 -9.12 -15.17
N GLN A 207 -15.48 -9.77 -14.37
CA GLN A 207 -15.32 -9.48 -12.93
C GLN A 207 -14.62 -8.14 -12.69
N ALA A 208 -13.58 -7.85 -13.48
CA ALA A 208 -12.88 -6.56 -13.43
C ALA A 208 -13.80 -5.41 -13.88
N ASP A 209 -14.54 -5.59 -14.98
CA ASP A 209 -15.51 -4.62 -15.48
C ASP A 209 -16.63 -4.36 -14.46
N LYS A 210 -17.11 -5.41 -13.78
CA LYS A 210 -18.11 -5.27 -12.71
C LYS A 210 -17.57 -4.39 -11.57
N ALA A 211 -16.36 -4.66 -11.09
CA ALA A 211 -15.74 -3.86 -10.03
C ALA A 211 -15.54 -2.39 -10.47
N ALA A 212 -15.08 -2.16 -11.70
CA ALA A 212 -14.91 -0.82 -12.25
C ALA A 212 -16.23 -0.05 -12.32
N ARG A 213 -17.30 -0.68 -12.81
CA ARG A 213 -18.64 -0.06 -12.86
C ARG A 213 -19.19 0.27 -11.47
N GLN A 214 -18.96 -0.58 -10.48
CA GLN A 214 -19.37 -0.31 -9.09
C GLN A 214 -18.70 0.96 -8.55
N MET A 215 -17.38 1.15 -8.84
CA MET A 215 -16.67 2.37 -8.47
C MET A 215 -17.22 3.60 -9.22
N GLU A 216 -17.48 3.47 -10.51
CA GLU A 216 -18.07 4.54 -11.33
C GLU A 216 -19.43 4.97 -10.78
N TYR A 217 -20.36 4.03 -10.54
CA TYR A 217 -21.68 4.33 -9.97
C TYR A 217 -21.62 4.97 -8.59
N ALA A 218 -20.61 4.61 -7.79
CA ALA A 218 -20.37 5.21 -6.49
C ALA A 218 -19.69 6.59 -6.57
N GLY A 219 -19.30 7.05 -7.77
CA GLY A 219 -18.55 8.30 -7.98
C GLY A 219 -17.14 8.25 -7.41
N ILE A 220 -16.53 7.07 -7.38
CA ILE A 220 -15.17 6.85 -6.87
C ILE A 220 -14.17 7.07 -8.00
N ARG A 221 -13.16 7.92 -7.75
CA ARG A 221 -12.08 8.17 -8.70
C ARG A 221 -11.17 6.95 -8.83
N VAL A 222 -11.10 6.36 -10.01
CA VAL A 222 -10.15 5.29 -10.34
C VAL A 222 -8.87 5.90 -10.88
N LEU A 223 -7.73 5.65 -10.20
CA LEU A 223 -6.40 6.13 -10.63
C LEU A 223 -5.79 5.20 -11.67
N GLY A 224 -6.18 3.93 -11.66
CA GLY A 224 -5.71 2.92 -12.60
C GLY A 224 -5.92 1.51 -12.10
N ALA A 225 -5.37 0.55 -12.85
CA ALA A 225 -5.38 -0.87 -12.49
C ALA A 225 -3.97 -1.45 -12.46
N VAL A 226 -3.76 -2.44 -11.60
CA VAL A 226 -2.53 -3.24 -11.51
C VAL A 226 -2.83 -4.67 -11.91
N LEU A 227 -2.16 -5.16 -12.95
CA LEU A 227 -2.18 -6.56 -13.32
C LEU A 227 -1.11 -7.30 -12.49
N ASN A 228 -1.56 -7.97 -11.44
CA ASN A 228 -0.69 -8.71 -10.51
C ASN A 228 -0.44 -10.14 -10.98
N LYS A 229 0.64 -10.76 -10.49
CA LYS A 229 1.06 -12.15 -10.78
C LYS A 229 1.25 -12.42 -12.28
N ALA A 230 1.48 -11.40 -13.10
CA ALA A 230 1.76 -11.55 -14.51
C ALA A 230 3.08 -12.29 -14.71
N GLN A 231 3.07 -13.37 -15.49
CA GLN A 231 4.28 -14.06 -15.91
C GLN A 231 4.93 -13.25 -17.03
N VAL A 232 6.06 -12.63 -16.75
CA VAL A 232 6.92 -12.05 -17.79
C VAL A 232 7.65 -13.22 -18.45
N SER A 233 7.10 -13.77 -19.52
CA SER A 233 7.79 -14.78 -20.31
C SER A 233 9.09 -14.18 -20.87
N ARG A 234 10.24 -14.76 -20.52
CA ARG A 234 11.54 -14.50 -21.15
C ARG A 234 11.51 -15.08 -22.57
N GLY A 235 10.90 -14.44 -23.52
CA GLY A 235 10.91 -14.94 -24.89
C GLY A 235 10.10 -14.07 -25.83
N HIS A 236 10.84 -13.35 -26.68
CA HIS A 236 10.47 -12.85 -28.01
C HIS A 236 9.11 -12.13 -28.22
N TYR A 237 9.31 -10.95 -28.79
CA TYR A 237 8.39 -10.02 -29.47
C TYR A 237 7.83 -8.87 -28.63
N GLY A 238 8.54 -7.75 -28.81
CA GLY A 238 8.02 -6.44 -28.47
C GLY A 238 6.80 -6.07 -29.32
N TYR A 239 5.76 -5.73 -28.65
CA TYR A 239 4.78 -4.71 -28.96
C TYR A 239 4.13 -4.37 -27.63
N GLY A 240 4.63 -3.35 -26.97
CA GLY A 240 4.06 -2.89 -25.72
C GLY A 240 4.82 -1.66 -25.28
N TYR A 241 4.16 -0.60 -25.03
CA TYR A 241 4.66 0.67 -24.58
C TYR A 241 5.65 0.49 -23.42
N GLY A 242 6.92 0.30 -23.76
CA GLY A 242 8.02 0.25 -22.80
C GLY A 242 8.76 1.58 -22.82
N TYR A 243 8.56 2.40 -21.84
CA TYR A 243 9.55 3.43 -21.52
C TYR A 243 10.76 2.72 -20.92
N GLY A 244 11.62 2.21 -21.80
CA GLY A 244 12.90 1.65 -21.44
C GLY A 244 13.93 2.76 -21.30
N TYR A 245 14.15 3.29 -20.13
CA TYR A 245 15.39 4.00 -19.82
C TYR A 245 16.44 2.97 -19.41
N GLY A 246 17.11 2.41 -20.41
CA GLY A 246 18.31 1.61 -20.22
C GLY A 246 19.51 2.53 -19.96
N TYR A 247 19.82 2.81 -18.72
CA TYR A 247 21.15 3.30 -18.35
C TYR A 247 22.07 2.09 -18.17
N GLY A 248 22.67 1.65 -19.27
CA GLY A 248 23.80 0.73 -19.26
C GLY A 248 25.06 1.46 -18.85
N TYR A 249 25.48 1.32 -17.61
CA TYR A 249 26.87 1.59 -17.23
C TYR A 249 27.71 0.41 -17.72
N GLY A 250 28.40 0.62 -18.83
CA GLY A 250 29.36 -0.33 -19.39
C GLY A 250 30.64 -0.37 -18.57
N GLU A 251 30.88 -1.47 -17.88
CA GLU A 251 32.22 -1.86 -17.49
C GLU A 251 33.00 -2.31 -18.73
N LYS A 252 33.99 -1.52 -19.11
CA LYS A 252 35.02 -1.90 -20.09
C LYS A 252 35.87 -3.03 -19.50
N ARG A 253 35.62 -4.26 -19.91
CA ARG A 253 36.65 -5.29 -19.78
C ARG A 253 37.66 -5.17 -20.91
N ASN A 254 38.89 -4.77 -20.55
CA ASN A 254 40.06 -4.87 -21.38
C ASN A 254 40.32 -6.33 -21.71
N SER A 255 40.21 -6.71 -22.98
CA SER A 255 40.81 -7.92 -23.49
C SER A 255 42.05 -7.56 -24.28
N GLU A 256 43.19 -7.66 -23.61
CA GLU A 256 44.48 -7.62 -24.29
C GLU A 256 44.69 -8.86 -25.13
N SER A 257 45.15 -8.59 -26.31
CA SER A 257 45.64 -9.47 -27.35
C SER A 257 46.69 -10.48 -26.85
N SER A 258 46.62 -11.71 -27.30
CA SER A 258 47.84 -12.46 -27.60
C SER A 258 47.70 -13.25 -28.90
N ALA A 259 48.28 -12.66 -29.92
CA ALA A 259 48.63 -13.38 -31.14
C ALA A 259 49.84 -14.27 -30.84
N LYS A 260 49.78 -15.56 -31.18
CA LYS A 260 50.95 -16.40 -31.54
C LYS A 260 50.52 -17.42 -32.57
N ARG A 261 50.96 -17.18 -33.75
CA ARG A 261 51.79 -17.93 -34.72
C ARG A 261 52.07 -19.40 -34.30
N GLY A 262 51.79 -20.29 -35.17
CA GLY A 262 52.32 -21.67 -35.16
C GLY A 262 51.95 -22.45 -36.42
N LYS A 263 52.93 -22.51 -37.32
CA LYS A 263 52.97 -23.19 -38.60
C LYS A 263 53.05 -24.71 -38.46
N LYS A 264 52.61 -25.43 -39.54
CA LYS A 264 53.08 -26.75 -40.06
C LYS A 264 52.65 -27.96 -39.21
N LYS A 265 52.04 -28.96 -39.81
CA LYS A 265 52.23 -29.78 -41.01
C LYS A 265 50.89 -30.37 -41.46
#